data_375f93e424495e73c18af7a64d6a8ee8
#
_entry.id   375f93e424495e73c18af7a64d6a8ee8
#
_cell.length_a   1.000
_cell.length_b   1.000
_cell.length_c   1.000
_cell.angle_alpha   90.00
_cell.angle_beta   90.00
_cell.angle_gamma   90.00
#
_symmetry.space_group_name_H-M   'P 1'
#
loop_
_entity.id
_entity.type
_entity.pdbx_description
1 polymer ?
#
loop_
_entity_poly.entity_id
_entity_poly.type
_entity_poly.pdbx_seq_one_letter_code
_entity_poly.pdbx_strand_id
1 'polypeptide(L)'
;MKSTLCTRLGNAVWTRASTVEMILGLSAHQARSSKTIILPATPIHGNLGDQAIVLAQTHFLMDAGLHGLFECNRWQYERGKNAIGHLVRPGDLVIIDGGGNIGSLWPAESDKMNDIVVRFHENPVVVFPQTAYFEDTVAGEDCRRRVSEAYAKNPNLLFFSRDRATYDAIREIAPTTRNLYVPDIVLYLDESHRDCLRSGALLCLRSDKERVTGDGAALALRSALKARGLAAHETDTVVDLGTFGRITTRNREAVLDAKWDEFASAEVVVTDRLHGMLFSAITGTPCVALDNVSHKVSQGYEWIRHLPYVRVASCIEEVPQLLDEVLDAGPQAYDRSPLEPEFMTMRREILALI
;
A
#
# COMPACT_ATOMS: atom_id res chain seq x y z
N MET A 1 -12.36 28.67 -16.48
CA MET A 1 -11.69 29.48 -15.42
C MET A 1 -12.47 29.54 -14.10
N LYS A 2 -13.78 29.81 -14.06
CA LYS A 2 -14.56 29.91 -12.79
C LYS A 2 -14.60 28.60 -11.99
N SER A 3 -14.74 27.44 -12.64
CA SER A 3 -14.77 26.14 -11.96
C SER A 3 -13.48 25.81 -11.21
N THR A 4 -12.31 26.13 -11.81
CA THR A 4 -11.00 25.88 -11.21
C THR A 4 -10.72 26.73 -9.97
N LEU A 5 -11.25 27.95 -9.93
CA LEU A 5 -11.07 28.85 -8.78
C LEU A 5 -11.93 28.41 -7.58
N CYS A 6 -13.21 28.05 -7.83
CA CYS A 6 -14.09 27.53 -6.79
C CYS A 6 -13.55 26.21 -6.18
N THR A 7 -13.00 25.33 -7.02
CA THR A 7 -12.36 24.08 -6.59
C THR A 7 -11.16 24.35 -5.69
N ARG A 8 -10.27 25.27 -6.10
CA ARG A 8 -9.08 25.65 -5.32
C ARG A 8 -9.44 26.28 -3.98
N LEU A 9 -10.44 27.15 -3.96
CA LEU A 9 -10.93 27.78 -2.73
C LEU A 9 -11.57 26.74 -1.79
N GLY A 10 -12.46 25.89 -2.30
CA GLY A 10 -13.07 24.82 -1.52
C GLY A 10 -12.04 23.87 -0.91
N ASN A 11 -11.05 23.45 -1.69
CA ASN A 11 -9.96 22.61 -1.19
C ASN A 11 -9.11 23.34 -0.12
N ALA A 12 -8.80 24.62 -0.31
CA ALA A 12 -8.02 25.39 0.66
C ALA A 12 -8.76 25.58 2.00
N VAL A 13 -10.07 25.84 1.94
CA VAL A 13 -10.91 25.99 3.15
C VAL A 13 -11.01 24.65 3.88
N TRP A 14 -11.32 23.58 3.17
CA TRP A 14 -11.40 22.24 3.76
C TRP A 14 -10.08 21.84 4.43
N THR A 15 -8.95 22.06 3.72
CA THR A 15 -7.62 21.68 4.25
C THR A 15 -7.27 22.45 5.52
N ARG A 16 -7.62 23.75 5.61
CA ARG A 16 -7.39 24.54 6.84
C ARG A 16 -8.26 24.06 7.98
N ALA A 17 -9.56 23.87 7.75
CA ALA A 17 -10.49 23.39 8.77
C ALA A 17 -10.07 22.01 9.29
N SER A 18 -9.74 21.09 8.40
CA SER A 18 -9.32 19.73 8.78
C SER A 18 -7.97 19.71 9.50
N THR A 19 -7.06 20.66 9.21
CA THR A 19 -5.79 20.78 9.95
C THR A 19 -6.01 21.27 11.38
N VAL A 20 -6.91 22.23 11.60
CA VAL A 20 -7.28 22.68 12.96
C VAL A 20 -7.97 21.56 13.73
N GLU A 21 -8.93 20.86 13.10
CA GLU A 21 -9.61 19.70 13.68
C GLU A 21 -8.59 18.63 14.11
N MET A 22 -7.61 18.34 13.27
CA MET A 22 -6.54 17.39 13.56
C MET A 22 -5.69 17.81 14.76
N ILE A 23 -5.25 19.07 14.83
CA ILE A 23 -4.44 19.58 15.97
C ILE A 23 -5.22 19.47 17.28
N LEU A 24 -6.49 19.89 17.28
CA LEU A 24 -7.37 19.77 18.45
C LEU A 24 -7.63 18.30 18.81
N GLY A 25 -7.86 17.48 17.80
CA GLY A 25 -8.07 16.03 17.95
C GLY A 25 -6.86 15.32 18.55
N LEU A 26 -5.64 15.61 18.07
CA LEU A 26 -4.40 15.06 18.61
C LEU A 26 -4.21 15.46 20.08
N SER A 27 -4.40 16.76 20.40
CA SER A 27 -4.29 17.24 21.78
C SER A 27 -5.31 16.57 22.71
N ALA A 28 -6.55 16.41 22.25
CA ALA A 28 -7.61 15.74 23.01
C ALA A 28 -7.35 14.22 23.15
N HIS A 29 -6.76 13.59 22.14
CA HIS A 29 -6.36 12.19 22.17
C HIS A 29 -5.25 11.97 23.21
N GLN A 30 -4.23 12.80 23.17
CA GLN A 30 -3.11 12.76 24.10
C GLN A 30 -3.48 13.04 25.56
N ALA A 31 -4.54 13.82 25.81
CA ALA A 31 -5.06 14.02 27.15
C ALA A 31 -5.67 12.76 27.78
N ARG A 32 -6.02 11.76 26.95
CA ARG A 32 -6.66 10.50 27.38
C ARG A 32 -5.72 9.29 27.30
N SER A 33 -4.57 9.43 26.63
CA SER A 33 -3.60 8.35 26.42
C SER A 33 -2.23 8.75 26.93
N SER A 34 -1.60 7.87 27.69
CA SER A 34 -0.21 8.05 28.14
C SER A 34 0.79 7.95 26.97
N LYS A 35 0.42 7.25 25.93
CA LYS A 35 1.22 7.02 24.72
C LYS A 35 0.33 7.11 23.48
N THR A 36 0.81 7.77 22.44
CA THR A 36 0.10 7.91 21.16
C THR A 36 0.87 7.22 20.06
N ILE A 37 0.14 6.56 19.16
CA ILE A 37 0.68 6.00 17.93
C ILE A 37 0.18 6.88 16.79
N ILE A 38 1.09 7.60 16.14
CA ILE A 38 0.75 8.58 15.13
C ILE A 38 1.04 8.01 13.75
N LEU A 39 0.05 8.09 12.86
CA LEU A 39 0.15 7.76 11.45
C LEU A 39 0.14 9.08 10.65
N PRO A 40 1.30 9.71 10.41
CA PRO A 40 1.37 10.96 9.67
C PRO A 40 1.30 10.73 8.17
N ALA A 41 0.63 11.64 7.47
CA ALA A 41 0.57 11.71 6.02
C ALA A 41 -0.15 10.56 5.31
N THR A 42 -1.13 9.90 5.96
CA THR A 42 -1.92 8.85 5.35
C THR A 42 -2.62 9.30 4.05
N PRO A 43 -2.79 8.41 3.05
CA PRO A 43 -3.36 8.76 1.76
C PRO A 43 -4.84 9.12 1.85
N ILE A 44 -5.28 10.05 0.99
CA ILE A 44 -6.68 10.44 0.81
C ILE A 44 -7.15 10.32 -0.65
N HIS A 45 -6.30 9.83 -1.52
CA HIS A 45 -6.58 9.62 -2.94
C HIS A 45 -7.19 8.25 -3.21
N GLY A 46 -7.63 8.05 -4.45
CA GLY A 46 -8.35 6.86 -4.87
C GLY A 46 -7.49 5.64 -5.17
N ASN A 47 -6.19 5.60 -4.84
CA ASN A 47 -5.40 4.37 -4.93
C ASN A 47 -5.81 3.45 -3.77
N LEU A 48 -6.59 2.42 -4.07
CA LEU A 48 -7.14 1.49 -3.07
C LEU A 48 -6.08 0.56 -2.48
N GLY A 49 -4.98 0.33 -3.20
CA GLY A 49 -3.83 -0.37 -2.65
C GLY A 49 -3.24 0.36 -1.43
N ASP A 50 -3.01 1.68 -1.55
CA ASP A 50 -2.50 2.48 -0.44
C ASP A 50 -3.52 2.58 0.70
N GLN A 51 -4.82 2.60 0.39
CA GLN A 51 -5.88 2.59 1.41
C GLN A 51 -5.95 1.25 2.14
N ALA A 52 -5.79 0.12 1.43
CA ALA A 52 -5.75 -1.22 2.02
C ALA A 52 -4.52 -1.40 2.93
N ILE A 53 -3.37 -0.83 2.56
CA ILE A 53 -2.18 -0.81 3.41
C ILE A 53 -2.49 -0.11 4.75
N VAL A 54 -3.11 1.08 4.73
CA VAL A 54 -3.44 1.80 5.98
C VAL A 54 -4.46 1.02 6.81
N LEU A 55 -5.44 0.37 6.19
CA LEU A 55 -6.40 -0.46 6.94
C LEU A 55 -5.71 -1.68 7.55
N ALA A 56 -4.92 -2.41 6.77
CA ALA A 56 -4.22 -3.60 7.21
C ALA A 56 -3.23 -3.33 8.36
N GLN A 57 -2.43 -2.25 8.25
CA GLN A 57 -1.52 -1.87 9.33
C GLN A 57 -2.26 -1.43 10.60
N THR A 58 -3.43 -0.80 10.45
CA THR A 58 -4.29 -0.44 11.59
C THR A 58 -4.79 -1.69 12.30
N HIS A 59 -5.32 -2.68 11.57
CA HIS A 59 -5.76 -3.97 12.13
C HIS A 59 -4.59 -4.70 12.79
N PHE A 60 -3.45 -4.79 12.10
CA PHE A 60 -2.23 -5.42 12.63
C PHE A 60 -1.78 -4.81 13.97
N LEU A 61 -1.77 -3.48 14.06
CA LEU A 61 -1.39 -2.77 15.29
C LEU A 61 -2.40 -3.00 16.41
N MET A 62 -3.70 -2.96 16.10
CA MET A 62 -4.76 -3.22 17.08
C MET A 62 -4.70 -4.65 17.62
N ASP A 63 -4.47 -5.65 16.75
CA ASP A 63 -4.31 -7.05 17.13
C ASP A 63 -3.02 -7.30 17.93
N ALA A 64 -2.02 -6.42 17.77
CA ALA A 64 -0.83 -6.40 18.60
C ALA A 64 -1.07 -5.77 20.00
N GLY A 65 -2.31 -5.35 20.32
CA GLY A 65 -2.65 -4.65 21.55
C GLY A 65 -2.29 -3.17 21.56
N LEU A 66 -1.92 -2.63 20.41
CA LEU A 66 -1.52 -1.23 20.26
C LEU A 66 -2.76 -0.37 19.95
N HIS A 67 -3.37 0.12 21.00
CA HIS A 67 -4.53 1.02 20.93
C HIS A 67 -4.06 2.48 21.05
N GLY A 68 -4.89 3.42 20.63
CA GLY A 68 -4.52 4.83 20.68
C GLY A 68 -3.84 5.33 19.40
N LEU A 69 -4.24 4.73 18.26
CA LEU A 69 -3.84 5.20 16.94
C LEU A 69 -4.48 6.58 16.65
N PHE A 70 -3.67 7.48 16.12
CA PHE A 70 -4.11 8.78 15.65
C PHE A 70 -3.64 9.01 14.21
N GLU A 71 -4.60 9.00 13.29
CA GLU A 71 -4.32 9.20 11.87
C GLU A 71 -4.36 10.69 11.50
N CYS A 72 -3.33 11.12 10.79
CA CYS A 72 -3.20 12.44 10.22
C CYS A 72 -2.98 12.31 8.71
N ASN A 73 -3.93 12.73 7.90
CA ASN A 73 -3.79 12.59 6.45
C ASN A 73 -2.71 13.52 5.86
N ARG A 74 -2.31 13.25 4.59
CA ARG A 74 -1.21 13.97 3.94
C ARG A 74 -1.38 15.50 3.95
N TRP A 75 -2.58 16.02 3.76
CA TRP A 75 -2.78 17.47 3.72
C TRP A 75 -2.77 18.10 5.12
N GLN A 76 -3.25 17.37 6.11
CA GLN A 76 -3.15 17.75 7.51
C GLN A 76 -1.68 17.79 7.94
N TYR A 77 -0.91 16.76 7.56
CA TYR A 77 0.52 16.70 7.82
C TYR A 77 1.27 17.86 7.15
N GLU A 78 1.13 18.04 5.85
CA GLU A 78 1.83 19.08 5.09
C GLU A 78 1.64 20.48 5.67
N ARG A 79 0.44 20.80 6.16
CA ARG A 79 0.13 22.09 6.75
C ARG A 79 0.39 22.18 8.23
N GLY A 80 0.25 21.06 8.94
CA GLY A 80 0.33 20.98 10.40
C GLY A 80 1.65 20.43 10.95
N LYS A 81 2.61 20.04 10.09
CA LYS A 81 3.80 19.29 10.50
C LYS A 81 4.63 19.95 11.60
N ASN A 82 4.71 21.28 11.65
CA ASN A 82 5.38 21.97 12.73
C ASN A 82 4.61 21.84 14.05
N ALA A 83 3.29 22.01 14.02
CA ALA A 83 2.46 21.82 15.21
C ALA A 83 2.48 20.35 15.68
N ILE A 84 2.39 19.40 14.76
CA ILE A 84 2.48 17.97 15.07
C ILE A 84 3.85 17.68 15.72
N GLY A 85 4.96 18.19 15.15
CA GLY A 85 6.29 18.00 15.69
C GLY A 85 6.47 18.54 17.13
N HIS A 86 5.68 19.56 17.53
CA HIS A 86 5.67 20.05 18.93
C HIS A 86 4.70 19.28 19.83
N LEU A 87 3.65 18.67 19.27
CA LEU A 87 2.65 17.92 20.02
C LEU A 87 3.08 16.48 20.30
N VAL A 88 3.84 15.86 19.36
CA VAL A 88 4.35 14.50 19.54
C VAL A 88 5.32 14.47 20.71
N ARG A 89 5.02 13.64 21.69
CA ARG A 89 5.80 13.53 22.93
C ARG A 89 6.95 12.55 22.77
N PRO A 90 8.06 12.73 23.50
CA PRO A 90 9.08 11.69 23.61
C PRO A 90 8.43 10.35 24.00
N GLY A 91 8.76 9.29 23.27
CA GLY A 91 8.19 7.95 23.48
C GLY A 91 6.87 7.66 22.76
N ASP A 92 6.20 8.65 22.13
CA ASP A 92 5.12 8.36 21.17
C ASP A 92 5.73 7.62 19.96
N LEU A 93 4.98 6.69 19.37
CA LEU A 93 5.39 5.89 18.22
C LEU A 93 4.91 6.56 16.92
N VAL A 94 5.80 6.70 15.95
CA VAL A 94 5.46 7.25 14.63
C VAL A 94 5.49 6.14 13.60
N ILE A 95 4.38 5.96 12.87
CA ILE A 95 4.22 4.93 11.84
C ILE A 95 4.16 5.60 10.47
N ILE A 96 5.08 5.27 9.59
CA ILE A 96 5.02 5.62 8.17
C ILE A 96 4.35 4.47 7.43
N ASP A 97 3.32 4.79 6.64
CA ASP A 97 2.56 3.80 5.90
C ASP A 97 3.46 2.99 4.95
N GLY A 98 3.11 1.73 4.76
CA GLY A 98 3.67 0.88 3.74
C GLY A 98 3.40 1.38 2.32
N GLY A 99 3.93 0.69 1.31
CA GLY A 99 3.65 1.03 -0.08
C GLY A 99 4.85 0.89 -1.02
N GLY A 100 4.89 1.70 -2.07
CA GLY A 100 5.95 1.68 -3.06
C GLY A 100 6.41 3.08 -3.45
N ASN A 101 6.63 3.93 -2.45
CA ASN A 101 6.77 5.36 -2.62
C ASN A 101 8.18 5.89 -2.32
N ILE A 102 9.14 5.01 -1.96
CA ILE A 102 10.52 5.41 -1.71
C ILE A 102 11.31 5.36 -3.03
N GLY A 103 12.04 6.42 -3.29
CA GLY A 103 12.95 6.49 -4.44
C GLY A 103 12.50 7.43 -5.55
N SER A 104 13.05 7.22 -6.75
CA SER A 104 12.99 8.17 -7.86
C SER A 104 11.69 8.14 -8.66
N LEU A 105 10.88 7.08 -8.58
CA LEU A 105 9.58 7.03 -9.25
C LEU A 105 8.58 8.06 -8.68
N TRP A 106 8.62 8.27 -7.36
CA TRP A 106 7.74 9.18 -6.64
C TRP A 106 8.52 10.09 -5.69
N PRO A 107 9.40 10.98 -6.21
CA PRO A 107 10.37 11.72 -5.39
C PRO A 107 9.71 12.60 -4.32
N ALA A 108 8.56 13.20 -4.61
CA ALA A 108 7.83 14.03 -3.65
C ALA A 108 7.28 13.21 -2.46
N GLU A 109 6.86 11.96 -2.68
CA GLU A 109 6.42 11.05 -1.62
C GLU A 109 7.64 10.58 -0.80
N SER A 110 8.73 10.22 -1.48
CA SER A 110 10.00 9.85 -0.84
C SER A 110 10.54 10.97 0.06
N ASP A 111 10.55 12.22 -0.43
CA ASP A 111 11.00 13.39 0.34
C ASP A 111 10.10 13.68 1.55
N LYS A 112 8.80 13.42 1.46
CA LYS A 112 7.89 13.51 2.59
C LYS A 112 8.19 12.47 3.67
N MET A 113 8.47 11.22 3.28
CA MET A 113 8.89 10.18 4.22
C MET A 113 10.20 10.55 4.90
N ASN A 114 11.17 11.09 4.14
CA ASN A 114 12.42 11.61 4.69
C ASN A 114 12.18 12.74 5.71
N ASP A 115 11.25 13.68 5.41
CA ASP A 115 10.88 14.75 6.37
C ASP A 115 10.30 14.17 7.67
N ILE A 116 9.45 13.13 7.59
CA ILE A 116 8.90 12.44 8.78
C ILE A 116 10.03 11.79 9.60
N VAL A 117 10.90 11.01 8.96
CA VAL A 117 12.01 10.31 9.63
C VAL A 117 12.93 11.30 10.36
N VAL A 118 13.26 12.42 9.69
CA VAL A 118 14.14 13.45 10.27
C VAL A 118 13.44 14.23 11.37
N ARG A 119 12.17 14.59 11.19
CA ARG A 119 11.39 15.38 12.14
C ARG A 119 11.19 14.68 13.48
N PHE A 120 10.99 13.37 13.44
CA PHE A 120 10.74 12.54 14.62
C PHE A 120 11.95 11.68 15.01
N HIS A 121 13.18 12.20 14.81
CA HIS A 121 14.41 11.47 15.06
C HIS A 121 14.63 11.07 16.53
N GLU A 122 13.95 11.72 17.46
CA GLU A 122 13.98 11.38 18.90
C GLU A 122 12.92 10.33 19.27
N ASN A 123 11.98 10.04 18.35
CA ASN A 123 10.92 9.06 18.55
C ASN A 123 11.29 7.73 17.89
N PRO A 124 10.75 6.60 18.37
CA PRO A 124 10.65 5.40 17.54
C PRO A 124 9.86 5.68 16.27
N VAL A 125 10.46 5.45 15.10
CA VAL A 125 9.80 5.55 13.81
C VAL A 125 9.81 4.18 13.15
N VAL A 126 8.64 3.71 12.73
CA VAL A 126 8.48 2.45 12.01
C VAL A 126 7.99 2.73 10.61
N VAL A 127 8.73 2.31 9.61
CA VAL A 127 8.31 2.28 8.21
C VAL A 127 7.70 0.90 7.94
N PHE A 128 6.40 0.87 7.68
CA PHE A 128 5.69 -0.36 7.32
C PHE A 128 6.14 -0.88 5.94
N PRO A 129 5.81 -2.13 5.56
CA PRO A 129 6.41 -2.80 4.41
C PRO A 129 6.40 -1.96 3.14
N GLN A 130 7.58 -1.54 2.70
CA GLN A 130 7.82 -0.62 1.58
C GLN A 130 8.59 -1.28 0.44
N THR A 131 8.38 -0.75 -0.78
CA THR A 131 9.28 -0.91 -1.93
C THR A 131 10.05 0.39 -2.14
N ALA A 132 11.37 0.27 -2.31
CA ALA A 132 12.24 1.33 -2.75
C ALA A 132 12.74 1.05 -4.19
N TYR A 133 12.67 2.06 -5.05
CA TYR A 133 13.16 1.96 -6.42
C TYR A 133 13.96 3.20 -6.79
N PHE A 134 15.21 3.00 -7.17
CA PHE A 134 16.12 4.07 -7.60
C PHE A 134 16.56 3.78 -9.03
N GLU A 135 16.20 4.69 -9.95
CA GLU A 135 16.65 4.60 -11.33
C GLU A 135 18.17 4.78 -11.43
N ASP A 136 18.79 4.11 -12.39
CA ASP A 136 20.21 4.32 -12.72
C ASP A 136 20.38 5.64 -13.51
N THR A 137 20.17 6.74 -12.82
CA THR A 137 20.24 8.12 -13.32
C THR A 137 20.78 9.04 -12.24
N VAL A 138 21.27 10.23 -12.64
CA VAL A 138 21.71 11.26 -11.68
C VAL A 138 20.60 11.62 -10.67
N ALA A 139 19.35 11.68 -11.13
CA ALA A 139 18.20 11.96 -10.26
C ALA A 139 17.93 10.80 -9.28
N GLY A 140 18.11 9.55 -9.73
CA GLY A 140 17.99 8.35 -8.88
C GLY A 140 19.06 8.31 -7.80
N GLU A 141 20.32 8.59 -8.16
CA GLU A 141 21.43 8.68 -7.20
C GLU A 141 21.24 9.82 -6.19
N ASP A 142 20.77 10.99 -6.63
CA ASP A 142 20.44 12.08 -5.71
C ASP A 142 19.32 11.70 -4.73
N CYS A 143 18.30 10.98 -5.21
CA CYS A 143 17.24 10.47 -4.35
C CYS A 143 17.77 9.43 -3.35
N ARG A 144 18.61 8.49 -3.79
CA ARG A 144 19.30 7.49 -2.94
C ARG A 144 20.10 8.18 -1.82
N ARG A 145 20.88 9.20 -2.16
CA ARG A 145 21.64 9.99 -1.20
C ARG A 145 20.74 10.68 -0.17
N ARG A 146 19.64 11.33 -0.58
CA ARG A 146 18.69 11.98 0.34
C ARG A 146 18.06 10.99 1.32
N VAL A 147 17.69 9.80 0.86
CA VAL A 147 17.16 8.73 1.74
C VAL A 147 18.22 8.31 2.75
N SER A 148 19.46 8.05 2.30
CA SER A 148 20.58 7.69 3.16
C SER A 148 20.83 8.74 4.25
N GLU A 149 20.92 10.03 3.86
CA GLU A 149 21.13 11.15 4.79
C GLU A 149 20.00 11.31 5.81
N ALA A 150 18.76 11.07 5.38
CA ALA A 150 17.58 11.17 6.26
C ALA A 150 17.56 10.02 7.28
N TYR A 151 17.79 8.79 6.82
CA TYR A 151 17.72 7.61 7.67
C TYR A 151 18.87 7.56 8.69
N ALA A 152 20.06 8.02 8.31
CA ALA A 152 21.20 8.15 9.22
C ALA A 152 20.94 9.10 10.42
N LYS A 153 19.95 10.01 10.31
CA LYS A 153 19.60 10.96 11.37
C LYS A 153 18.68 10.36 12.45
N ASN A 154 18.06 9.21 12.18
CA ASN A 154 17.15 8.58 13.14
C ASN A 154 17.67 7.20 13.59
N PRO A 155 18.35 7.12 14.74
CA PRO A 155 18.87 5.85 15.25
C PRO A 155 17.78 4.88 15.73
N ASN A 156 16.56 5.38 15.91
CA ASN A 156 15.39 4.60 16.35
C ASN A 156 14.48 4.19 15.18
N LEU A 157 15.00 4.22 13.94
CA LEU A 157 14.27 3.84 12.74
C LEU A 157 14.24 2.32 12.60
N LEU A 158 13.04 1.76 12.56
CA LEU A 158 12.75 0.39 12.16
C LEU A 158 12.13 0.40 10.76
N PHE A 159 12.71 -0.32 9.83
CA PHE A 159 12.27 -0.38 8.44
C PHE A 159 11.84 -1.80 8.08
N PHE A 160 10.70 -1.92 7.40
CA PHE A 160 10.25 -3.18 6.83
C PHE A 160 10.28 -3.11 5.30
N SER A 161 11.08 -3.97 4.68
CA SER A 161 11.17 -4.14 3.23
C SER A 161 10.26 -5.27 2.79
N ARG A 162 9.32 -5.03 1.86
CA ARG A 162 8.40 -6.07 1.38
C ARG A 162 8.93 -6.89 0.20
N ASP A 163 10.05 -6.49 -0.37
CA ASP A 163 10.72 -7.17 -1.47
C ASP A 163 12.23 -7.21 -1.26
N ARG A 164 12.89 -8.19 -1.92
CA ARG A 164 14.32 -8.45 -1.74
C ARG A 164 15.17 -7.29 -2.25
N ALA A 165 14.80 -6.69 -3.38
CA ALA A 165 15.55 -5.58 -3.97
C ALA A 165 15.59 -4.37 -3.02
N THR A 166 14.44 -4.06 -2.39
CA THR A 166 14.36 -3.01 -1.36
C THR A 166 15.19 -3.36 -0.14
N TYR A 167 15.10 -4.61 0.33
CA TYR A 167 15.87 -5.05 1.49
C TYR A 167 17.39 -4.85 1.28
N ASP A 168 17.90 -5.24 0.12
CA ASP A 168 19.31 -5.11 -0.20
C ASP A 168 19.69 -3.63 -0.42
N ALA A 169 18.86 -2.83 -1.11
CA ALA A 169 19.11 -1.41 -1.32
C ALA A 169 19.16 -0.63 0.01
N ILE A 170 18.23 -0.87 0.94
CA ILE A 170 18.23 -0.20 2.25
C ILE A 170 19.45 -0.61 3.09
N ARG A 171 19.86 -1.87 3.04
CA ARG A 171 21.10 -2.32 3.71
C ARG A 171 22.34 -1.61 3.20
N GLU A 172 22.37 -1.30 1.91
CA GLU A 172 23.48 -0.58 1.28
C GLU A 172 23.50 0.90 1.69
N ILE A 173 22.35 1.59 1.55
CA ILE A 173 22.28 3.05 1.71
C ILE A 173 22.10 3.52 3.14
N ALA A 174 21.59 2.67 4.02
CA ALA A 174 21.33 2.96 5.43
C ALA A 174 21.72 1.78 6.33
N PRO A 175 23.01 1.41 6.38
CA PRO A 175 23.50 0.17 7.03
C PRO A 175 23.26 0.15 8.55
N THR A 176 23.03 1.29 9.18
CA THR A 176 22.73 1.39 10.62
C THR A 176 21.23 1.25 10.90
N THR A 177 20.38 1.36 9.90
CA THR A 177 18.92 1.19 10.04
C THR A 177 18.58 -0.28 10.24
N ARG A 178 17.79 -0.58 11.27
CA ARG A 178 17.25 -1.92 11.46
C ARG A 178 16.23 -2.21 10.36
N ASN A 179 16.62 -3.05 9.41
CA ASN A 179 15.82 -3.39 8.23
C ASN A 179 15.49 -4.90 8.23
N LEU A 180 14.20 -5.24 8.09
CA LEU A 180 13.72 -6.61 8.03
C LEU A 180 12.95 -6.86 6.73
N TYR A 181 13.10 -8.07 6.20
CA TYR A 181 12.38 -8.54 5.02
C TYR A 181 11.08 -9.24 5.46
N VAL A 182 9.94 -8.72 5.04
CA VAL A 182 8.60 -9.15 5.49
C VAL A 182 7.58 -9.02 4.35
N PRO A 183 6.43 -9.71 4.40
CA PRO A 183 5.39 -9.58 3.38
C PRO A 183 4.75 -8.18 3.34
N ASP A 184 4.09 -7.87 2.22
CA ASP A 184 3.20 -6.71 2.14
C ASP A 184 2.12 -6.81 3.22
N ILE A 185 1.85 -5.72 3.92
CA ILE A 185 0.91 -5.73 5.06
C ILE A 185 -0.53 -6.03 4.63
N VAL A 186 -0.91 -5.81 3.37
CA VAL A 186 -2.24 -6.18 2.85
C VAL A 186 -2.48 -7.69 3.00
N LEU A 187 -1.43 -8.50 2.92
CA LEU A 187 -1.51 -9.95 3.15
C LEU A 187 -1.82 -10.34 4.61
N TYR A 188 -1.90 -9.39 5.53
CA TYR A 188 -2.41 -9.61 6.89
C TYR A 188 -3.93 -9.75 6.93
N LEU A 189 -4.63 -9.18 5.95
CA LEU A 189 -6.09 -9.28 5.83
C LEU A 189 -6.51 -10.64 5.26
N ASP A 190 -7.72 -11.08 5.62
CA ASP A 190 -8.39 -12.22 5.03
C ASP A 190 -9.82 -11.83 4.68
N GLU A 191 -10.09 -11.72 3.38
CA GLU A 191 -11.37 -11.34 2.80
C GLU A 191 -11.98 -12.51 1.98
N SER A 192 -11.46 -13.72 2.15
CA SER A 192 -11.90 -14.90 1.41
C SER A 192 -13.25 -15.48 1.88
N HIS A 193 -13.77 -14.98 3.00
CA HIS A 193 -15.06 -15.37 3.57
C HIS A 193 -16.28 -14.73 2.89
N ARG A 194 -16.05 -13.89 1.85
CA ARG A 194 -17.13 -13.18 1.14
C ARG A 194 -18.01 -14.16 0.35
N ASP A 195 -19.29 -14.21 0.72
CA ASP A 195 -20.27 -15.08 0.06
C ASP A 195 -20.91 -14.33 -1.13
N CYS A 196 -20.35 -14.53 -2.32
CA CYS A 196 -20.86 -13.94 -3.55
C CYS A 196 -20.82 -14.92 -4.71
N LEU A 197 -21.82 -14.80 -5.60
CA LEU A 197 -21.85 -15.56 -6.86
C LEU A 197 -20.75 -15.02 -7.77
N ARG A 198 -19.88 -15.90 -8.23
CA ARG A 198 -18.80 -15.56 -9.14
C ARG A 198 -19.24 -15.66 -10.59
N SER A 199 -18.90 -14.67 -11.39
CA SER A 199 -19.19 -14.66 -12.84
C SER A 199 -18.22 -13.79 -13.60
N GLY A 200 -17.81 -14.25 -14.78
CA GLY A 200 -16.95 -13.52 -15.70
C GLY A 200 -15.56 -13.25 -15.18
N ALA A 201 -14.85 -12.34 -15.82
CA ALA A 201 -13.46 -12.02 -15.50
C ALA A 201 -13.25 -10.52 -15.29
N LEU A 202 -12.36 -10.16 -14.39
CA LEU A 202 -11.87 -8.78 -14.22
C LEU A 202 -10.53 -8.59 -14.93
N LEU A 203 -10.44 -7.52 -15.73
CA LEU A 203 -9.18 -7.01 -16.28
C LEU A 203 -8.77 -5.76 -15.49
N CYS A 204 -7.84 -5.92 -14.57
CA CYS A 204 -7.33 -4.87 -13.71
C CYS A 204 -5.95 -4.41 -14.21
N LEU A 205 -5.92 -3.65 -15.31
CA LEU A 205 -4.70 -3.26 -16.00
C LEU A 205 -4.36 -1.79 -15.76
N ARG A 206 -3.05 -1.51 -15.68
CA ARG A 206 -2.51 -0.15 -15.49
C ARG A 206 -2.69 0.70 -16.75
N SER A 207 -2.95 1.98 -16.52
CA SER A 207 -2.92 3.01 -17.55
C SER A 207 -1.83 4.08 -17.32
N ASP A 208 -0.98 3.90 -16.28
CA ASP A 208 0.03 4.86 -15.85
C ASP A 208 1.45 4.51 -16.39
N LYS A 209 2.45 5.29 -15.95
CA LYS A 209 3.86 5.18 -16.40
C LYS A 209 4.57 3.87 -16.05
N GLU A 210 4.03 3.06 -15.17
CA GLU A 210 4.58 1.73 -14.83
C GLU A 210 4.04 0.61 -15.72
N ARG A 211 3.19 0.93 -16.72
CA ARG A 211 2.62 -0.03 -17.67
C ARG A 211 3.71 -0.61 -18.58
N VAL A 212 3.78 -1.94 -18.66
CA VAL A 212 4.63 -2.68 -19.61
C VAL A 212 3.80 -3.24 -20.78
N THR A 213 2.54 -3.56 -20.52
CA THR A 213 1.65 -4.17 -21.51
C THR A 213 1.28 -3.17 -22.62
N GLY A 214 1.66 -3.46 -23.88
CA GLY A 214 1.27 -2.66 -25.05
C GLY A 214 -0.25 -2.70 -25.32
N ASP A 215 -0.74 -1.84 -26.23
CA ASP A 215 -2.18 -1.74 -26.54
C ASP A 215 -2.77 -3.04 -27.11
N GLY A 216 -1.98 -3.88 -27.77
CA GLY A 216 -2.39 -5.21 -28.24
C GLY A 216 -2.60 -6.24 -27.11
N ALA A 217 -1.99 -6.03 -25.95
CA ALA A 217 -2.07 -6.95 -24.82
C ALA A 217 -3.51 -7.09 -24.29
N ALA A 218 -4.20 -5.98 -24.09
CA ALA A 218 -5.59 -6.00 -23.60
C ALA A 218 -6.52 -6.78 -24.56
N LEU A 219 -6.32 -6.67 -25.87
CA LEU A 219 -7.08 -7.43 -26.86
C LEU A 219 -6.77 -8.93 -26.80
N ALA A 220 -5.48 -9.31 -26.64
CA ALA A 220 -5.09 -10.69 -26.50
C ALA A 220 -5.67 -11.33 -25.24
N LEU A 221 -5.63 -10.61 -24.10
CA LEU A 221 -6.21 -11.06 -22.83
C LEU A 221 -7.74 -11.25 -22.93
N ARG A 222 -8.45 -10.29 -23.54
CA ARG A 222 -9.90 -10.43 -23.79
C ARG A 222 -10.21 -11.64 -24.66
N SER A 223 -9.38 -11.90 -25.69
CA SER A 223 -9.56 -13.04 -26.57
C SER A 223 -9.34 -14.36 -25.82
N ALA A 224 -8.33 -14.43 -24.95
CA ALA A 224 -8.05 -15.61 -24.13
C ALA A 224 -9.21 -15.92 -23.15
N LEU A 225 -9.77 -14.88 -22.51
CA LEU A 225 -10.93 -15.01 -21.62
C LEU A 225 -12.20 -15.43 -22.39
N LYS A 226 -12.45 -14.79 -23.53
CA LYS A 226 -13.61 -15.14 -24.39
C LYS A 226 -13.56 -16.58 -24.88
N ALA A 227 -12.36 -17.12 -25.20
CA ALA A 227 -12.19 -18.50 -25.59
C ALA A 227 -12.62 -19.51 -24.49
N ARG A 228 -12.68 -19.05 -23.23
CA ARG A 228 -13.14 -19.80 -22.05
C ARG A 228 -14.61 -19.47 -21.67
N GLY A 229 -15.31 -18.72 -22.49
CA GLY A 229 -16.69 -18.30 -22.21
C GLY A 229 -16.84 -17.20 -21.18
N LEU A 230 -15.73 -16.57 -20.74
CA LEU A 230 -15.74 -15.54 -19.71
C LEU A 230 -15.93 -14.15 -20.31
N ALA A 231 -16.95 -13.44 -19.84
CA ALA A 231 -17.15 -12.02 -20.15
C ALA A 231 -16.14 -11.19 -19.35
N ALA A 232 -15.34 -10.37 -20.04
CA ALA A 232 -14.32 -9.54 -19.41
C ALA A 232 -14.84 -8.13 -19.09
N HIS A 233 -14.74 -7.72 -17.83
CA HIS A 233 -15.03 -6.38 -17.33
C HIS A 233 -13.74 -5.67 -16.94
N GLU A 234 -13.65 -4.38 -17.28
CA GLU A 234 -12.50 -3.56 -16.86
C GLU A 234 -12.71 -3.03 -15.45
N THR A 235 -11.64 -3.08 -14.66
CA THR A 235 -11.56 -2.45 -13.34
C THR A 235 -10.16 -1.89 -13.10
N ASP A 236 -10.02 -1.12 -12.04
CA ASP A 236 -8.72 -0.63 -11.57
C ASP A 236 -8.72 -0.60 -10.03
N THR A 237 -7.54 -0.74 -9.42
CA THR A 237 -7.32 -0.44 -8.01
C THR A 237 -7.20 1.06 -7.73
N VAL A 238 -7.24 1.89 -8.77
CA VAL A 238 -7.32 3.35 -8.65
C VAL A 238 -8.73 3.80 -9.06
N VAL A 239 -9.47 4.40 -8.13
CA VAL A 239 -10.82 4.93 -8.39
C VAL A 239 -10.80 6.43 -8.56
N ASP A 240 -11.62 6.93 -9.50
CA ASP A 240 -11.84 8.36 -9.67
C ASP A 240 -12.81 8.86 -8.57
N LEU A 241 -12.30 9.69 -7.70
CA LEU A 241 -13.07 10.30 -6.62
C LEU A 241 -13.72 11.65 -7.04
N GLY A 242 -13.53 12.05 -8.28
CA GLY A 242 -13.94 13.38 -8.74
C GLY A 242 -13.21 14.53 -8.00
N THR A 243 -13.75 15.74 -8.15
CA THR A 243 -13.06 16.96 -7.71
C THR A 243 -12.96 17.11 -6.19
N PHE A 244 -13.90 16.58 -5.44
CA PHE A 244 -14.02 16.78 -3.99
C PHE A 244 -14.00 15.47 -3.18
N GLY A 245 -14.01 14.35 -3.85
CA GLY A 245 -13.98 13.04 -3.18
C GLY A 245 -12.64 12.80 -2.49
N ARG A 246 -12.69 12.15 -1.35
CA ARG A 246 -11.54 11.74 -0.55
C ARG A 246 -11.85 10.46 0.20
N ILE A 247 -10.84 9.61 0.35
CA ILE A 247 -10.92 8.47 1.23
C ILE A 247 -10.24 8.84 2.54
N THR A 248 -10.94 8.65 3.64
CA THR A 248 -10.49 8.99 4.99
C THR A 248 -10.86 7.85 5.93
N THR A 249 -10.49 7.94 7.20
CA THR A 249 -10.92 6.97 8.24
C THR A 249 -12.43 6.71 8.28
N ARG A 250 -13.25 7.66 7.80
CA ARG A 250 -14.72 7.55 7.86
C ARG A 250 -15.33 6.65 6.80
N ASN A 251 -14.67 6.49 5.65
CA ASN A 251 -15.23 5.78 4.50
C ASN A 251 -14.27 4.78 3.84
N ARG A 252 -13.02 4.65 4.36
CA ARG A 252 -12.00 3.75 3.80
C ARG A 252 -12.48 2.32 3.73
N GLU A 253 -12.98 1.79 4.83
CA GLU A 253 -13.44 0.41 4.94
C GLU A 253 -14.56 0.13 3.93
N ALA A 254 -15.62 0.95 3.90
CA ALA A 254 -16.73 0.76 2.96
C ALA A 254 -16.30 0.84 1.47
N VAL A 255 -15.31 1.68 1.14
CA VAL A 255 -14.77 1.77 -0.22
C VAL A 255 -13.95 0.54 -0.58
N LEU A 256 -13.16 0.02 0.37
CA LEU A 256 -12.39 -1.21 0.20
C LEU A 256 -13.30 -2.44 0.12
N ASP A 257 -14.31 -2.53 0.98
CA ASP A 257 -15.31 -3.61 0.94
C ASP A 257 -15.96 -3.73 -0.42
N ALA A 258 -16.43 -2.61 -0.99
CA ALA A 258 -17.02 -2.61 -2.32
C ALA A 258 -16.05 -3.11 -3.41
N LYS A 259 -14.75 -2.80 -3.29
CA LYS A 259 -13.74 -3.30 -4.22
C LYS A 259 -13.45 -4.79 -4.02
N TRP A 260 -13.36 -5.24 -2.79
CA TRP A 260 -13.14 -6.66 -2.50
C TRP A 260 -14.35 -7.51 -2.87
N ASP A 261 -15.59 -7.00 -2.73
CA ASP A 261 -16.79 -7.65 -3.26
C ASP A 261 -16.73 -7.79 -4.79
N GLU A 262 -16.25 -6.74 -5.50
CA GLU A 262 -16.03 -6.81 -6.95
C GLU A 262 -15.04 -7.91 -7.32
N PHE A 263 -13.89 -8.00 -6.62
CA PHE A 263 -12.89 -9.05 -6.84
C PHE A 263 -13.42 -10.43 -6.49
N ALA A 264 -14.08 -10.58 -5.36
CA ALA A 264 -14.67 -11.83 -4.90
C ALA A 264 -15.78 -12.34 -5.82
N SER A 265 -16.47 -11.46 -6.54
CA SER A 265 -17.53 -11.84 -7.49
C SER A 265 -17.01 -12.27 -8.86
N ALA A 266 -15.72 -12.18 -9.16
CA ALA A 266 -15.14 -12.64 -10.40
C ALA A 266 -14.77 -14.14 -10.35
N GLU A 267 -14.89 -14.84 -11.48
CA GLU A 267 -14.35 -16.19 -11.63
C GLU A 267 -12.82 -16.18 -11.75
N VAL A 268 -12.28 -15.13 -12.38
CA VAL A 268 -10.85 -14.92 -12.49
C VAL A 268 -10.50 -13.44 -12.65
N VAL A 269 -9.34 -13.06 -12.16
CA VAL A 269 -8.74 -11.73 -12.35
C VAL A 269 -7.50 -11.84 -13.20
N VAL A 270 -7.32 -10.93 -14.17
CA VAL A 270 -6.06 -10.73 -14.88
C VAL A 270 -5.57 -9.32 -14.59
N THR A 271 -4.34 -9.18 -14.10
CA THR A 271 -3.84 -7.89 -13.61
C THR A 271 -2.33 -7.71 -13.85
N ASP A 272 -1.90 -6.46 -14.01
CA ASP A 272 -0.49 -6.03 -13.94
C ASP A 272 -0.23 -5.09 -12.73
N ARG A 273 -1.21 -5.04 -11.81
CA ARG A 273 -1.10 -4.30 -10.56
C ARG A 273 -0.77 -5.22 -9.39
N LEU A 274 0.24 -4.88 -8.59
CA LEU A 274 0.56 -5.61 -7.36
C LEU A 274 -0.70 -5.78 -6.49
N HIS A 275 -1.39 -4.68 -6.16
CA HIS A 275 -2.58 -4.78 -5.30
C HIS A 275 -3.78 -5.44 -5.99
N GLY A 276 -3.82 -5.50 -7.33
CA GLY A 276 -4.78 -6.36 -8.04
C GLY A 276 -4.53 -7.85 -7.72
N MET A 277 -3.27 -8.27 -7.75
CA MET A 277 -2.87 -9.63 -7.36
C MET A 277 -3.11 -9.89 -5.87
N LEU A 278 -2.73 -8.94 -4.99
CA LEU A 278 -2.92 -9.11 -3.53
C LEU A 278 -4.41 -9.14 -3.14
N PHE A 279 -5.25 -8.31 -3.77
CA PHE A 279 -6.70 -8.35 -3.55
C PHE A 279 -7.30 -9.69 -3.99
N SER A 280 -6.85 -10.22 -5.14
CA SER A 280 -7.26 -11.55 -5.57
C SER A 280 -6.82 -12.63 -4.56
N ALA A 281 -5.59 -12.53 -4.03
CA ALA A 281 -5.09 -13.47 -3.03
C ALA A 281 -5.96 -13.47 -1.78
N ILE A 282 -6.19 -12.29 -1.16
CA ILE A 282 -6.94 -12.20 0.11
C ILE A 282 -8.44 -12.49 -0.04
N THR A 283 -9.02 -12.34 -1.25
CA THR A 283 -10.42 -12.69 -1.53
C THR A 283 -10.62 -14.12 -2.04
N GLY A 284 -9.53 -14.89 -2.12
CA GLY A 284 -9.56 -16.27 -2.62
C GLY A 284 -9.96 -16.38 -4.10
N THR A 285 -9.70 -15.35 -4.90
CA THR A 285 -10.11 -15.27 -6.30
C THR A 285 -8.98 -15.72 -7.22
N PRO A 286 -9.24 -16.65 -8.15
CA PRO A 286 -8.27 -17.06 -9.17
C PRO A 286 -7.66 -15.85 -9.88
N CYS A 287 -6.33 -15.84 -10.03
CA CYS A 287 -5.63 -14.69 -10.57
C CYS A 287 -4.42 -15.07 -11.43
N VAL A 288 -4.33 -14.46 -12.62
CA VAL A 288 -3.11 -14.42 -13.41
C VAL A 288 -2.59 -12.98 -13.41
N ALA A 289 -1.40 -12.79 -12.85
CA ALA A 289 -0.75 -11.48 -12.81
C ALA A 289 0.37 -11.39 -13.85
N LEU A 290 0.61 -10.20 -14.37
CA LEU A 290 1.72 -9.84 -15.25
C LEU A 290 2.66 -8.89 -14.50
N ASP A 291 3.95 -8.96 -14.76
CA ASP A 291 4.89 -8.06 -14.08
C ASP A 291 4.82 -6.64 -14.65
N ASN A 292 5.43 -5.71 -13.95
CA ASN A 292 5.49 -4.29 -14.32
C ASN A 292 6.95 -3.79 -14.32
N VAL A 293 7.18 -2.53 -14.75
CA VAL A 293 8.53 -1.91 -14.86
C VAL A 293 9.37 -2.07 -13.59
N SER A 294 8.76 -1.97 -12.43
CA SER A 294 9.44 -2.02 -11.13
C SER A 294 9.54 -3.42 -10.52
N HIS A 295 9.11 -4.46 -11.23
CA HIS A 295 9.10 -5.86 -10.78
C HIS A 295 8.39 -6.11 -9.44
N LYS A 296 7.48 -5.22 -9.04
CA LYS A 296 6.75 -5.34 -7.77
C LYS A 296 5.83 -6.54 -7.72
N VAL A 297 5.28 -6.94 -8.88
CA VAL A 297 4.32 -8.06 -8.96
C VAL A 297 5.06 -9.38 -8.74
N SER A 298 6.12 -9.64 -9.49
CA SER A 298 6.92 -10.87 -9.34
C SER A 298 7.55 -10.98 -7.95
N GLN A 299 8.05 -9.88 -7.39
CA GLN A 299 8.62 -9.87 -6.04
C GLN A 299 7.56 -10.05 -4.95
N GLY A 300 6.36 -9.46 -5.12
CA GLY A 300 5.24 -9.67 -4.20
C GLY A 300 4.70 -11.10 -4.26
N TYR A 301 4.75 -11.73 -5.44
CA TYR A 301 4.32 -13.11 -5.64
C TYR A 301 5.16 -14.12 -4.84
N GLU A 302 6.43 -13.82 -4.56
CA GLU A 302 7.29 -14.68 -3.73
C GLU A 302 6.64 -15.06 -2.39
N TRP A 303 5.88 -14.15 -1.80
CA TRP A 303 5.19 -14.36 -0.53
C TRP A 303 3.94 -15.24 -0.64
N ILE A 304 3.31 -15.31 -1.80
CA ILE A 304 2.02 -15.99 -2.02
C ILE A 304 2.08 -17.11 -3.05
N ARG A 305 3.29 -17.56 -3.45
CA ARG A 305 3.47 -18.65 -4.44
C ARG A 305 2.87 -19.98 -3.99
N HIS A 306 2.63 -20.17 -2.70
CA HIS A 306 1.97 -21.33 -2.15
C HIS A 306 0.47 -21.40 -2.47
N LEU A 307 -0.15 -20.28 -2.87
CA LEU A 307 -1.56 -20.22 -3.25
C LEU A 307 -1.75 -20.79 -4.66
N PRO A 308 -2.48 -21.92 -4.82
CA PRO A 308 -2.58 -22.58 -6.13
C PRO A 308 -3.42 -21.80 -7.14
N TYR A 309 -4.27 -20.87 -6.68
CA TYR A 309 -5.15 -20.04 -7.50
C TYR A 309 -4.52 -18.71 -7.93
N VAL A 310 -3.24 -18.45 -7.62
CA VAL A 310 -2.52 -17.26 -8.08
C VAL A 310 -1.30 -17.68 -8.88
N ARG A 311 -1.13 -17.10 -10.06
CA ARG A 311 0.04 -17.30 -10.94
C ARG A 311 0.55 -15.97 -11.49
N VAL A 312 1.84 -15.91 -11.79
CA VAL A 312 2.47 -14.78 -12.47
C VAL A 312 3.00 -15.25 -13.82
N ALA A 313 2.57 -14.59 -14.87
CA ALA A 313 3.04 -14.81 -16.23
C ALA A 313 4.30 -13.98 -16.49
N SER A 314 5.31 -14.61 -17.10
CA SER A 314 6.54 -13.93 -17.52
C SER A 314 6.32 -13.13 -18.82
N CYS A 315 5.37 -13.56 -19.63
CA CYS A 315 4.94 -12.90 -20.85
C CYS A 315 3.45 -13.17 -21.13
N ILE A 316 2.89 -12.42 -22.09
CA ILE A 316 1.46 -12.52 -22.38
C ILE A 316 1.04 -13.85 -23.00
N GLU A 317 1.98 -14.52 -23.68
CA GLU A 317 1.79 -15.81 -24.35
C GLU A 317 1.56 -16.95 -23.34
N GLU A 318 2.03 -16.81 -22.10
CA GLU A 318 1.81 -17.80 -21.02
C GLU A 318 0.42 -17.68 -20.40
N VAL A 319 -0.23 -16.50 -20.52
CA VAL A 319 -1.50 -16.24 -19.84
C VAL A 319 -2.59 -17.27 -20.16
N PRO A 320 -2.78 -17.75 -21.42
CA PRO A 320 -3.81 -18.75 -21.68
C PRO A 320 -3.62 -20.05 -20.89
N GLN A 321 -2.41 -20.56 -20.78
CA GLN A 321 -2.12 -21.76 -19.98
C GLN A 321 -2.36 -21.51 -18.48
N LEU A 322 -1.84 -20.39 -17.96
CA LEU A 322 -1.99 -20.06 -16.54
C LEU A 322 -3.44 -19.79 -16.15
N LEU A 323 -4.28 -19.27 -17.09
CA LEU A 323 -5.72 -19.13 -16.87
C LEU A 323 -6.38 -20.51 -16.65
N ASP A 324 -6.01 -21.53 -17.42
CA ASP A 324 -6.52 -22.88 -17.22
C ASP A 324 -6.11 -23.43 -15.85
N GLU A 325 -4.85 -23.25 -15.45
CA GLU A 325 -4.34 -23.68 -14.14
C GLU A 325 -5.09 -23.04 -12.95
N VAL A 326 -5.30 -21.70 -12.98
CA VAL A 326 -5.96 -21.02 -11.86
C VAL A 326 -7.47 -21.26 -11.84
N LEU A 327 -8.11 -21.45 -13.01
CA LEU A 327 -9.53 -21.81 -13.10
C LEU A 327 -9.78 -23.25 -12.62
N ASP A 328 -8.88 -24.19 -12.94
CA ASP A 328 -8.94 -25.57 -12.44
C ASP A 328 -8.73 -25.62 -10.91
N ALA A 329 -7.85 -24.78 -10.36
CA ALA A 329 -7.67 -24.64 -8.91
C ALA A 329 -8.95 -24.07 -8.24
N GLY A 330 -9.67 -23.22 -8.94
CA GLY A 330 -10.88 -22.57 -8.47
C GLY A 330 -10.67 -21.61 -7.29
N PRO A 331 -11.73 -20.95 -6.82
CA PRO A 331 -11.68 -20.08 -5.63
C PRO A 331 -11.42 -20.90 -4.38
N GLN A 332 -10.57 -20.36 -3.48
CA GLN A 332 -10.18 -21.03 -2.24
C GLN A 332 -10.13 -20.04 -1.07
N ALA A 333 -10.23 -20.56 0.17
CA ALA A 333 -9.93 -19.75 1.34
C ALA A 333 -8.46 -19.31 1.29
N TYR A 334 -8.21 -18.08 1.72
CA TYR A 334 -6.86 -17.53 1.78
C TYR A 334 -6.06 -18.19 2.91
N ASP A 335 -4.95 -18.85 2.58
CA ASP A 335 -4.04 -19.42 3.56
C ASP A 335 -2.90 -18.44 3.88
N ARG A 336 -3.03 -17.73 5.00
CA ARG A 336 -2.00 -16.82 5.52
C ARG A 336 -0.95 -17.53 6.38
N SER A 337 -1.17 -18.77 6.75
CA SER A 337 -0.34 -19.47 7.76
C SER A 337 1.17 -19.48 7.43
N PRO A 338 1.64 -19.56 6.16
CA PRO A 338 3.06 -19.48 5.85
C PRO A 338 3.70 -18.11 6.13
N LEU A 339 2.88 -17.03 6.29
CA LEU A 339 3.36 -15.67 6.54
C LEU A 339 3.35 -15.27 8.02
N GLU A 340 2.73 -16.08 8.88
CA GLU A 340 2.62 -15.79 10.31
C GLU A 340 3.96 -15.56 11.03
N PRO A 341 5.05 -16.28 10.71
CA PRO A 341 6.35 -16.06 11.36
C PRO A 341 6.87 -14.63 11.14
N GLU A 342 6.69 -14.06 9.94
CA GLU A 342 7.10 -12.72 9.58
C GLU A 342 6.23 -11.68 10.28
N PHE A 343 4.90 -11.87 10.32
CA PHE A 343 3.99 -11.01 11.07
C PHE A 343 4.25 -11.04 12.57
N MET A 344 4.55 -12.21 13.14
CA MET A 344 4.98 -12.31 14.53
C MET A 344 6.29 -11.58 14.80
N THR A 345 7.22 -11.65 13.85
CA THR A 345 8.49 -10.92 13.93
C THR A 345 8.25 -9.41 13.88
N MET A 346 7.46 -8.91 12.93
CA MET A 346 7.06 -7.50 12.88
C MET A 346 6.45 -7.03 14.20
N ARG A 347 5.50 -7.79 14.74
CA ARG A 347 4.85 -7.49 16.04
C ARG A 347 5.87 -7.37 17.17
N ARG A 348 6.75 -8.36 17.32
CA ARG A 348 7.80 -8.38 18.36
C ARG A 348 8.71 -7.16 18.25
N GLU A 349 9.15 -6.82 17.03
CA GLU A 349 10.05 -5.71 16.78
C GLU A 349 9.42 -4.35 17.08
N ILE A 350 8.15 -4.18 16.72
CA ILE A 350 7.41 -2.94 17.04
C ILE A 350 7.18 -2.82 18.54
N LEU A 351 6.77 -3.92 19.21
CA LEU A 351 6.55 -3.91 20.66
C LEU A 351 7.84 -3.67 21.46
N ALA A 352 9.01 -4.03 20.93
CA ALA A 352 10.29 -3.76 21.57
C ALA A 352 10.69 -2.27 21.56
N LEU A 353 10.02 -1.43 20.74
CA LEU A 353 10.25 0.02 20.67
C LEU A 353 9.43 0.82 21.69
N ILE A 354 8.49 0.18 22.36
CA ILE A 354 7.50 0.81 23.21
C ILE A 354 7.46 0.18 24.60
#